data_05e0ba1f1afb4ba3de419dce05df21a1
#
_entry.id   05e0ba1f1afb4ba3de419dce05df21a1
#
_cell.length_a   1.000
_cell.length_b   1.000
_cell.length_c   1.000
_cell.angle_alpha   90.00
_cell.angle_beta   90.00
_cell.angle_gamma   90.00
#
_symmetry.space_group_name_H-M   'P 1'
#
loop_
_entity.id
_entity.type
_entity.pdbx_description
1 polymer ?
#
loop_
_entity_poly.entity_id
_entity_poly.type
_entity_poly.pdbx_seq_one_letter_code
_entity_poly.pdbx_strand_id
1 'polypeptide(L)'
;MKISITGVTGLVGSHLVKLLSSPNSDGSSNDIKALIREDSIVDHLKTYEDVDYVIGGLEDKESLQKLVEGSEVLIHLAHFPGPAKTEDEYVTANVNGSYDLLQAAKMAKVKQVIFMSACAVFGTIQPSVDSSKPLDESHPVQPSSLYGAIKSSIESFCFFYARNRAFDITILRPVTIYGVRPDLPKSEWFETVDFLSTNYNVDVKG
;
A
#
# COMPACT_ATOMS: atom_id res chain seq x y z
N MET A 1 -9.89 17.04 4.98
CA MET A 1 -8.51 16.60 5.30
C MET A 1 -7.74 16.47 4.00
N LYS A 2 -6.44 16.83 3.98
CA LYS A 2 -5.60 16.72 2.77
C LYS A 2 -4.81 15.43 2.79
N ILE A 3 -5.07 14.55 1.84
CA ILE A 3 -4.56 13.17 1.82
C ILE A 3 -3.79 12.92 0.52
N SER A 4 -2.57 12.41 0.64
CA SER A 4 -1.80 11.88 -0.50
C SER A 4 -1.86 10.36 -0.50
N ILE A 5 -2.01 9.75 -1.66
CA ILE A 5 -2.11 8.30 -1.78
C ILE A 5 -1.22 7.79 -2.91
N THR A 6 -0.44 6.75 -2.64
CA THR A 6 0.25 5.97 -3.68
C THR A 6 -0.40 4.60 -3.83
N GLY A 7 -0.36 4.01 -5.02
CA GLY A 7 -0.91 2.68 -5.27
C GLY A 7 -2.42 2.64 -5.45
N VAL A 8 -3.02 3.75 -5.86
CA VAL A 8 -4.48 3.89 -6.07
C VAL A 8 -5.04 3.00 -7.15
N THR A 9 -4.23 2.53 -8.08
CA THR A 9 -4.62 1.62 -9.17
C THR A 9 -4.66 0.15 -8.74
N GLY A 10 -4.16 -0.16 -7.51
CA GLY A 10 -4.23 -1.50 -6.94
C GLY A 10 -5.60 -1.82 -6.32
N LEU A 11 -5.77 -3.09 -5.90
CA LEU A 11 -7.02 -3.55 -5.27
C LEU A 11 -7.43 -2.67 -4.08
N VAL A 12 -6.56 -2.51 -3.09
CA VAL A 12 -6.86 -1.72 -1.89
C VAL A 12 -7.01 -0.24 -2.22
N GLY A 13 -6.10 0.30 -3.04
CA GLY A 13 -6.08 1.72 -3.37
C GLY A 13 -7.33 2.19 -4.12
N SER A 14 -7.84 1.40 -5.06
CA SER A 14 -9.05 1.74 -5.81
C SER A 14 -10.30 1.80 -4.93
N HIS A 15 -10.43 0.86 -3.98
CA HIS A 15 -11.52 0.89 -3.01
C HIS A 15 -11.37 2.04 -2.01
N LEU A 16 -10.13 2.33 -1.60
CA LEU A 16 -9.85 3.41 -0.67
C LEU A 16 -10.17 4.79 -1.27
N VAL A 17 -9.76 5.04 -2.51
CA VAL A 17 -10.11 6.30 -3.21
C VAL A 17 -11.61 6.46 -3.28
N LYS A 18 -12.34 5.41 -3.68
CA LYS A 18 -13.81 5.43 -3.70
C LYS A 18 -14.41 5.83 -2.34
N LEU A 19 -13.90 5.25 -1.26
CA LEU A 19 -14.39 5.53 0.08
C LEU A 19 -14.08 6.97 0.50
N LEU A 20 -12.86 7.44 0.28
CA LEU A 20 -12.38 8.75 0.72
C LEU A 20 -12.93 9.91 -0.13
N SER A 21 -13.33 9.65 -1.38
CA SER A 21 -14.01 10.64 -2.24
C SER A 21 -15.48 10.81 -1.89
N SER A 22 -16.04 9.92 -1.08
CA SER A 22 -17.40 10.10 -0.58
C SER A 22 -17.43 11.15 0.54
N PRO A 23 -18.51 11.94 0.68
CA PRO A 23 -18.66 12.87 1.78
C PRO A 23 -18.53 12.17 3.14
N ASN A 24 -17.83 12.79 4.07
CA ASN A 24 -17.74 12.34 5.44
C ASN A 24 -19.11 12.44 6.15
N SER A 25 -19.26 11.79 7.29
CA SER A 25 -20.50 11.80 8.08
C SER A 25 -20.94 13.20 8.55
N ASP A 26 -20.01 14.16 8.59
CA ASP A 26 -20.25 15.57 8.92
C ASP A 26 -20.50 16.47 7.70
N GLY A 27 -20.56 15.87 6.49
CA GLY A 27 -20.74 16.56 5.23
C GLY A 27 -19.47 17.19 4.65
N SER A 28 -18.32 17.08 5.31
CA SER A 28 -17.03 17.54 4.77
C SER A 28 -16.49 16.57 3.70
N SER A 29 -15.66 17.09 2.81
CA SER A 29 -14.94 16.27 1.81
C SER A 29 -13.45 16.22 2.11
N ASN A 30 -12.78 15.21 1.57
CA ASN A 30 -11.33 15.13 1.58
C ASN A 30 -10.75 15.73 0.29
N ASP A 31 -9.61 16.38 0.42
CA ASP A 31 -8.79 16.85 -0.68
C ASP A 31 -7.74 15.75 -0.96
N ILE A 32 -7.86 15.05 -2.08
CA ILE A 32 -7.08 13.84 -2.37
C ILE A 32 -6.12 14.10 -3.51
N LYS A 33 -4.83 13.83 -3.27
CA LYS A 33 -3.81 13.70 -4.32
C LYS A 33 -3.41 12.24 -4.49
N ALA A 34 -3.36 11.74 -5.71
CA ALA A 34 -3.06 10.35 -6.00
C ALA A 34 -1.92 10.21 -7.01
N LEU A 35 -0.89 9.42 -6.66
CA LEU A 35 0.19 9.11 -7.60
C LEU A 35 -0.24 8.00 -8.54
N ILE A 36 -0.13 8.25 -9.84
CA ILE A 36 -0.40 7.27 -10.91
C ILE A 36 0.74 7.28 -11.92
N ARG A 37 1.10 6.11 -12.43
CA ARG A 37 2.05 6.03 -13.55
C ARG A 37 1.35 6.37 -14.85
N GLU A 38 2.10 6.87 -15.83
CA GLU A 38 1.59 7.25 -17.15
C GLU A 38 0.90 6.09 -17.88
N ASP A 39 1.41 4.87 -17.68
CA ASP A 39 0.89 3.63 -18.26
C ASP A 39 -0.25 2.98 -17.45
N SER A 40 -0.68 3.61 -16.37
CA SER A 40 -1.72 3.04 -15.51
C SER A 40 -3.10 3.06 -16.13
N ILE A 41 -3.86 1.97 -15.97
CA ILE A 41 -5.27 1.92 -16.31
C ILE A 41 -6.05 2.63 -15.21
N VAL A 42 -6.60 3.80 -15.54
CA VAL A 42 -7.26 4.68 -14.57
C VAL A 42 -8.72 5.01 -14.92
N ASP A 43 -9.29 4.34 -15.89
CA ASP A 43 -10.64 4.68 -16.37
C ASP A 43 -11.69 4.60 -15.25
N HIS A 44 -11.56 3.63 -14.34
CA HIS A 44 -12.41 3.51 -13.17
C HIS A 44 -12.16 4.59 -12.10
N LEU A 45 -11.00 5.25 -12.12
CA LEU A 45 -10.65 6.35 -11.22
C LEU A 45 -11.08 7.71 -11.74
N LYS A 46 -11.25 7.86 -13.07
CA LYS A 46 -11.68 9.11 -13.71
C LYS A 46 -13.10 9.56 -13.31
N THR A 47 -13.87 8.67 -12.69
CA THR A 47 -15.19 9.00 -12.14
C THR A 47 -15.12 9.81 -10.85
N TYR A 48 -13.94 9.95 -10.24
CA TYR A 48 -13.72 10.74 -9.04
C TYR A 48 -13.13 12.09 -9.40
N GLU A 49 -14.01 13.06 -9.74
CA GLU A 49 -13.64 14.40 -10.21
C GLU A 49 -12.86 15.21 -9.18
N ASP A 50 -13.01 14.88 -7.88
CA ASP A 50 -12.36 15.57 -6.76
C ASP A 50 -10.97 15.01 -6.40
N VAL A 51 -10.38 14.17 -7.25
CA VAL A 51 -9.03 13.61 -7.04
C VAL A 51 -8.02 14.27 -7.96
N ASP A 52 -7.00 14.89 -7.38
CA ASP A 52 -5.86 15.46 -8.11
C ASP A 52 -4.82 14.35 -8.42
N TYR A 53 -4.66 14.04 -9.69
CA TYR A 53 -3.74 12.99 -10.14
C TYR A 53 -2.36 13.53 -10.48
N VAL A 54 -1.34 13.10 -9.73
CA VAL A 54 0.06 13.37 -10.02
C VAL A 54 0.63 12.21 -10.85
N ILE A 55 1.09 12.52 -12.06
CA ILE A 55 1.69 11.51 -12.94
C ILE A 55 3.17 11.34 -12.58
N GLY A 56 3.56 10.09 -12.32
CA GLY A 56 4.92 9.70 -11.98
C GLY A 56 4.98 8.37 -11.25
N GLY A 57 6.19 7.91 -10.94
CA GLY A 57 6.46 6.68 -10.21
C GLY A 57 7.19 6.94 -8.89
N LEU A 58 7.46 5.86 -8.15
CA LEU A 58 8.25 5.96 -6.91
C LEU A 58 9.72 6.35 -7.18
N GLU A 59 10.19 6.18 -8.41
CA GLU A 59 11.53 6.58 -8.87
C GLU A 59 11.63 8.08 -9.21
N ASP A 60 10.50 8.77 -9.35
CA ASP A 60 10.45 10.19 -9.74
C ASP A 60 10.27 11.09 -8.51
N LYS A 61 11.41 11.64 -8.04
CA LYS A 61 11.45 12.51 -6.85
C LYS A 61 10.60 13.78 -7.01
N GLU A 62 10.50 14.32 -8.21
CA GLU A 62 9.73 15.54 -8.45
C GLU A 62 8.22 15.27 -8.28
N SER A 63 7.73 14.18 -8.85
CA SER A 63 6.33 13.79 -8.67
C SER A 63 6.03 13.39 -7.23
N LEU A 64 6.97 12.76 -6.50
CA LEU A 64 6.80 12.48 -5.07
C LEU A 64 6.68 13.78 -4.24
N GLN A 65 7.47 14.80 -4.54
CA GLN A 65 7.36 16.12 -3.88
C GLN A 65 6.01 16.79 -4.17
N LYS A 66 5.59 16.80 -5.44
CA LYS A 66 4.27 17.33 -5.84
C LYS A 66 3.11 16.60 -5.16
N LEU A 67 3.24 15.28 -5.04
CA LEU A 67 2.23 14.44 -4.40
C LEU A 67 1.98 14.88 -2.96
N VAL A 68 3.04 15.02 -2.16
CA VAL A 68 2.92 15.27 -0.72
C VAL A 68 2.80 16.75 -0.34
N GLU A 69 2.95 17.66 -1.32
CA GLU A 69 2.88 19.10 -1.08
C GLU A 69 1.53 19.52 -0.48
N GLY A 70 1.58 20.11 0.70
CA GLY A 70 0.40 20.57 1.45
C GLY A 70 -0.46 19.45 2.06
N SER A 71 -0.03 18.18 1.97
CA SER A 71 -0.76 17.06 2.53
C SER A 71 -0.58 16.94 4.03
N GLU A 72 -1.63 16.52 4.72
CA GLU A 72 -1.62 16.22 6.15
C GLU A 72 -1.33 14.76 6.42
N VAL A 73 -1.84 13.87 5.55
CA VAL A 73 -1.72 12.41 5.67
C VAL A 73 -1.17 11.85 4.36
N LEU A 74 -0.20 10.95 4.47
CA LEU A 74 0.28 10.13 3.36
C LEU A 74 -0.13 8.67 3.59
N ILE A 75 -0.82 8.09 2.60
CA ILE A 75 -1.15 6.66 2.59
C ILE A 75 -0.31 5.98 1.51
N HIS A 76 0.67 5.20 1.94
CA HIS A 76 1.61 4.53 1.04
C HIS A 76 1.23 3.07 0.83
N LEU A 77 0.50 2.81 -0.27
CA LEU A 77 0.06 1.47 -0.69
C LEU A 77 0.87 0.94 -1.88
N ALA A 78 1.59 1.82 -2.59
CA ALA A 78 2.32 1.42 -3.78
C ALA A 78 3.36 0.35 -3.46
N HIS A 79 3.42 -0.61 -4.35
CA HIS A 79 4.47 -1.61 -4.43
C HIS A 79 4.65 -1.97 -5.90
N PHE A 80 5.89 -1.94 -6.38
CA PHE A 80 6.19 -2.40 -7.73
C PHE A 80 6.11 -3.93 -7.75
N PRO A 81 5.15 -4.53 -8.47
CA PRO A 81 4.88 -5.96 -8.32
C PRO A 81 5.89 -6.86 -9.04
N GLY A 82 6.75 -6.28 -9.90
CA GLY A 82 7.51 -7.07 -10.87
C GLY A 82 6.62 -7.59 -12.02
N PRO A 83 7.16 -8.34 -12.99
CA PRO A 83 8.55 -8.78 -12.93
C PRO A 83 9.48 -7.61 -13.19
N ALA A 84 10.26 -7.26 -12.19
CA ALA A 84 11.47 -6.53 -12.44
C ALA A 84 12.35 -7.40 -13.33
N LYS A 85 13.13 -6.76 -14.19
CA LYS A 85 14.09 -7.49 -15.04
C LYS A 85 15.17 -8.16 -14.18
N THR A 86 15.43 -7.58 -13.00
CA THR A 86 16.41 -8.08 -12.02
C THR A 86 15.92 -7.87 -10.59
N GLU A 87 16.47 -8.64 -9.63
CA GLU A 87 16.23 -8.40 -8.20
C GLU A 87 16.66 -7.00 -7.76
N ASP A 88 17.75 -6.48 -8.33
CA ASP A 88 18.27 -5.15 -8.02
C ASP A 88 17.29 -4.04 -8.43
N GLU A 89 16.70 -4.13 -9.62
CA GLU A 89 15.64 -3.21 -10.05
C GLU A 89 14.41 -3.28 -9.11
N TYR A 90 14.05 -4.48 -8.68
CA TYR A 90 12.92 -4.69 -7.79
C TYR A 90 13.16 -4.08 -6.40
N VAL A 91 14.36 -4.30 -5.84
CA VAL A 91 14.77 -3.69 -4.56
C VAL A 91 14.84 -2.17 -4.69
N THR A 92 15.52 -1.67 -5.74
CA THR A 92 15.71 -0.24 -5.96
C THR A 92 14.37 0.49 -6.10
N ALA A 93 13.47 -0.01 -6.93
CA ALA A 93 12.17 0.62 -7.13
C ALA A 93 11.34 0.70 -5.82
N ASN A 94 11.34 -0.38 -5.05
CA ASN A 94 10.51 -0.44 -3.85
C ASN A 94 11.18 0.21 -2.62
N VAL A 95 12.44 -0.10 -2.35
CA VAL A 95 13.13 0.40 -1.14
C VAL A 95 13.53 1.86 -1.30
N ASN A 96 14.26 2.20 -2.36
CA ASN A 96 14.72 3.57 -2.57
C ASN A 96 13.54 4.51 -2.87
N GLY A 97 12.58 4.06 -3.69
CA GLY A 97 11.38 4.85 -3.97
C GLY A 97 10.56 5.15 -2.73
N SER A 98 10.37 4.17 -1.85
CA SER A 98 9.69 4.40 -0.57
C SER A 98 10.49 5.31 0.37
N TYR A 99 11.81 5.17 0.41
CA TYR A 99 12.67 6.05 1.17
C TYR A 99 12.57 7.50 0.68
N ASP A 100 12.63 7.73 -0.64
CA ASP A 100 12.50 9.07 -1.24
C ASP A 100 11.11 9.67 -0.96
N LEU A 101 10.05 8.86 -0.99
CA LEU A 101 8.70 9.29 -0.62
C LEU A 101 8.62 9.72 0.87
N LEU A 102 9.21 8.95 1.79
CA LEU A 102 9.25 9.31 3.20
C LEU A 102 10.09 10.58 3.46
N GLN A 103 11.16 10.80 2.70
CA GLN A 103 11.90 12.06 2.74
C GLN A 103 11.05 13.23 2.26
N ALA A 104 10.34 13.08 1.14
CA ALA A 104 9.43 14.10 0.62
C ALA A 104 8.33 14.43 1.64
N ALA A 105 7.72 13.42 2.27
CA ALA A 105 6.71 13.58 3.32
C ALA A 105 7.24 14.38 4.52
N LYS A 106 8.48 14.10 4.97
CA LYS A 106 9.14 14.87 6.03
C LYS A 106 9.33 16.34 5.63
N MET A 107 9.83 16.59 4.41
CA MET A 107 10.06 17.96 3.92
C MET A 107 8.77 18.76 3.78
N ALA A 108 7.69 18.11 3.33
CA ALA A 108 6.35 18.68 3.24
C ALA A 108 5.64 18.83 4.61
N LYS A 109 6.24 18.36 5.70
CA LYS A 109 5.69 18.39 7.06
C LYS A 109 4.35 17.63 7.17
N VAL A 110 4.24 16.51 6.45
CA VAL A 110 3.13 15.57 6.62
C VAL A 110 3.03 15.20 8.09
N LYS A 111 1.83 15.12 8.64
CA LYS A 111 1.59 14.84 10.07
C LYS A 111 1.57 13.34 10.35
N GLN A 112 0.99 12.56 9.45
CA GLN A 112 0.82 11.12 9.61
C GLN A 112 1.15 10.38 8.31
N VAL A 113 1.85 9.26 8.45
CA VAL A 113 2.08 8.30 7.36
C VAL A 113 1.43 6.98 7.72
N ILE A 114 0.65 6.42 6.80
CA ILE A 114 0.09 5.07 6.90
C ILE A 114 0.79 4.22 5.84
N PHE A 115 1.54 3.22 6.27
CA PHE A 115 2.29 2.34 5.36
C PHE A 115 1.65 0.96 5.32
N MET A 116 1.36 0.49 4.10
CA MET A 116 0.89 -0.87 3.85
C MET A 116 2.09 -1.82 3.72
N SER A 117 2.44 -2.44 4.84
CA SER A 117 3.39 -3.55 4.91
C SER A 117 2.70 -4.88 4.57
N ALA A 118 3.15 -5.98 5.14
CA ALA A 118 2.56 -7.31 4.96
C ALA A 118 2.95 -8.24 6.11
N CYS A 119 2.16 -9.26 6.39
CA CYS A 119 2.54 -10.33 7.33
C CYS A 119 3.79 -11.11 6.86
N ALA A 120 4.16 -11.01 5.59
CA ALA A 120 5.39 -11.60 5.04
C ALA A 120 6.68 -11.14 5.74
N VAL A 121 6.64 -10.03 6.49
CA VAL A 121 7.77 -9.57 7.32
C VAL A 121 8.12 -10.54 8.44
N PHE A 122 7.15 -11.36 8.88
CA PHE A 122 7.37 -12.38 9.91
C PHE A 122 8.03 -13.66 9.36
N GLY A 123 8.05 -13.82 8.02
CA GLY A 123 8.60 -15.00 7.36
C GLY A 123 7.77 -16.27 7.56
N THR A 124 8.45 -17.40 7.45
CA THR A 124 7.81 -18.71 7.65
C THR A 124 7.69 -18.97 9.16
N ILE A 125 6.46 -19.04 9.64
CA ILE A 125 6.18 -19.39 11.02
C ILE A 125 6.44 -20.89 11.18
N GLN A 126 7.42 -21.24 12.02
CA GLN A 126 7.76 -22.65 12.26
C GLN A 126 6.63 -23.32 13.07
N PRO A 127 6.33 -24.60 12.81
CA PRO A 127 5.34 -25.36 13.59
C PRO A 127 5.67 -25.51 15.08
N SER A 128 6.94 -25.24 15.47
CA SER A 128 7.41 -25.22 16.86
C SER A 128 6.98 -23.98 17.65
N VAL A 129 6.50 -22.95 16.96
CA VAL A 129 5.87 -21.82 17.63
C VAL A 129 4.55 -22.32 18.22
N ASP A 130 4.32 -22.01 19.48
CA ASP A 130 3.09 -22.36 20.19
C ASP A 130 1.86 -21.95 19.38
N SER A 131 1.28 -22.90 18.66
CA SER A 131 0.12 -22.67 17.80
C SER A 131 -1.14 -22.24 18.57
N SER A 132 -1.09 -22.28 19.91
CA SER A 132 -2.15 -21.75 20.76
C SER A 132 -2.14 -20.22 20.87
N LYS A 133 -1.06 -19.57 20.46
CA LYS A 133 -0.93 -18.10 20.49
C LYS A 133 -1.12 -17.52 19.08
N PRO A 134 -2.07 -16.60 18.91
CA PRO A 134 -2.19 -15.87 17.66
C PRO A 134 -0.91 -15.11 17.33
N LEU A 135 -0.63 -14.95 16.04
CA LEU A 135 0.41 -14.05 15.56
C LEU A 135 -0.01 -12.60 15.86
N ASP A 136 0.87 -11.85 16.53
CA ASP A 136 0.67 -10.43 16.82
C ASP A 136 1.91 -9.60 16.43
N GLU A 137 1.85 -8.29 16.62
CA GLU A 137 2.88 -7.34 16.23
C GLU A 137 4.19 -7.49 17.03
N SER A 138 4.18 -8.22 18.16
CA SER A 138 5.38 -8.49 18.97
C SER A 138 6.24 -9.62 18.40
N HIS A 139 5.71 -10.38 17.43
CA HIS A 139 6.44 -11.45 16.79
C HIS A 139 7.69 -10.91 16.06
N PRO A 140 8.84 -11.60 16.17
CA PRO A 140 10.07 -11.15 15.53
C PRO A 140 9.93 -11.00 14.02
N VAL A 141 10.44 -9.90 13.48
CA VAL A 141 10.53 -9.65 12.02
C VAL A 141 11.69 -10.50 11.49
N GLN A 142 11.37 -11.55 10.75
CA GLN A 142 12.31 -12.53 10.18
C GLN A 142 11.87 -12.96 8.78
N PRO A 143 11.92 -12.04 7.77
CA PRO A 143 11.41 -12.32 6.44
C PRO A 143 12.14 -13.49 5.79
N SER A 144 11.40 -14.39 5.16
CA SER A 144 11.91 -15.54 4.40
C SER A 144 11.78 -15.36 2.88
N SER A 145 11.29 -14.22 2.44
CA SER A 145 11.15 -13.87 1.02
C SER A 145 11.70 -12.47 0.75
N LEU A 146 12.12 -12.21 -0.50
CA LEU A 146 12.57 -10.89 -0.93
C LEU A 146 11.48 -9.82 -0.72
N TYR A 147 10.23 -10.16 -1.00
CA TYR A 147 9.08 -9.28 -0.74
C TYR A 147 8.99 -8.89 0.74
N GLY A 148 9.06 -9.87 1.64
CA GLY A 148 9.06 -9.61 3.09
C GLY A 148 10.27 -8.79 3.54
N ALA A 149 11.47 -9.05 2.97
CA ALA A 149 12.68 -8.30 3.25
C ALA A 149 12.55 -6.82 2.83
N ILE A 150 11.99 -6.56 1.64
CA ILE A 150 11.70 -5.21 1.16
C ILE A 150 10.72 -4.50 2.11
N LYS A 151 9.60 -5.15 2.45
CA LYS A 151 8.62 -4.56 3.36
C LYS A 151 9.21 -4.23 4.72
N SER A 152 10.00 -5.13 5.32
CA SER A 152 10.67 -4.89 6.61
C SER A 152 11.73 -3.79 6.54
N SER A 153 12.43 -3.65 5.42
CA SER A 153 13.37 -2.54 5.21
C SER A 153 12.66 -1.18 5.21
N ILE A 154 11.49 -1.10 4.55
CA ILE A 154 10.68 0.13 4.55
C ILE A 154 10.13 0.42 5.95
N GLU A 155 9.67 -0.59 6.69
CA GLU A 155 9.26 -0.43 8.09
C GLU A 155 10.37 0.17 8.95
N SER A 156 11.63 -0.25 8.72
CA SER A 156 12.79 0.29 9.45
C SER A 156 12.96 1.80 9.20
N PHE A 157 12.75 2.28 7.96
CA PHE A 157 12.73 3.72 7.69
C PHE A 157 11.52 4.42 8.33
N CYS A 158 10.36 3.80 8.32
CA CYS A 158 9.19 4.32 8.99
C CYS A 158 9.47 4.54 10.50
N PHE A 159 10.02 3.55 11.19
CA PHE A 159 10.42 3.66 12.60
C PHE A 159 11.49 4.72 12.83
N PHE A 160 12.49 4.83 11.94
CA PHE A 160 13.50 5.88 12.02
C PHE A 160 12.87 7.27 11.99
N TYR A 161 11.97 7.54 11.04
CA TYR A 161 11.32 8.84 10.93
C TYR A 161 10.38 9.14 12.09
N ALA A 162 9.62 8.16 12.57
CA ALA A 162 8.73 8.29 13.73
C ALA A 162 9.53 8.63 15.01
N ARG A 163 10.61 7.91 15.27
CA ARG A 163 11.48 8.17 16.44
C ARG A 163 12.14 9.54 16.39
N ASN A 164 12.39 10.07 15.20
CA ASN A 164 12.91 11.43 15.00
C ASN A 164 11.81 12.49 14.91
N ARG A 165 10.57 12.15 15.25
CA ARG A 165 9.41 13.05 15.29
C ARG A 165 9.18 13.79 13.97
N ALA A 166 9.45 13.13 12.84
CA ALA A 166 9.17 13.69 11.52
C ALA A 166 7.67 13.69 11.23
N PHE A 167 6.99 12.60 11.59
CA PHE A 167 5.55 12.38 11.48
C PHE A 167 5.14 11.18 12.36
N ASP A 168 3.85 11.07 12.66
CA ASP A 168 3.30 9.86 13.25
C ASP A 168 3.24 8.75 12.18
N ILE A 169 3.40 7.49 12.60
CA ILE A 169 3.39 6.35 11.68
C ILE A 169 2.38 5.29 12.12
N THR A 170 1.64 4.77 11.15
CA THR A 170 0.84 3.55 11.29
C THR A 170 1.33 2.55 10.25
N ILE A 171 1.76 1.38 10.69
CA ILE A 171 2.18 0.28 9.82
C ILE A 171 1.11 -0.80 9.86
N LEU A 172 0.56 -1.14 8.71
CA LEU A 172 -0.42 -2.21 8.56
C LEU A 172 0.27 -3.45 8.00
N ARG A 173 0.13 -4.58 8.67
CA ARG A 173 0.69 -5.88 8.27
C ARG A 173 -0.44 -6.87 7.90
N PRO A 174 -1.15 -6.62 6.80
CA PRO A 174 -2.24 -7.50 6.42
C PRO A 174 -1.73 -8.89 6.04
N VAL A 175 -2.58 -9.87 6.23
CA VAL A 175 -2.51 -11.17 5.56
C VAL A 175 -2.96 -11.02 4.11
N THR A 176 -3.18 -12.11 3.39
CA THR A 176 -3.69 -12.08 2.02
C THR A 176 -4.98 -11.28 1.93
N ILE A 177 -4.97 -10.24 1.10
CA ILE A 177 -6.15 -9.43 0.77
C ILE A 177 -6.67 -9.92 -0.57
N TYR A 178 -7.94 -10.23 -0.64
CA TYR A 178 -8.61 -10.65 -1.88
C TYR A 178 -9.87 -9.81 -2.10
N GLY A 179 -10.29 -9.72 -3.36
CA GLY A 179 -11.47 -8.96 -3.73
C GLY A 179 -11.50 -8.67 -5.22
N VAL A 180 -12.54 -7.98 -5.68
CA VAL A 180 -12.71 -7.61 -7.07
C VAL A 180 -12.17 -6.19 -7.28
N ARG A 181 -11.26 -6.02 -8.21
CA ARG A 181 -10.84 -4.69 -8.65
C ARG A 181 -11.90 -4.11 -9.60
N PRO A 182 -12.18 -2.79 -9.52
CA PRO A 182 -13.19 -2.17 -10.38
C PRO A 182 -12.89 -2.25 -11.89
N ASP A 183 -11.61 -2.35 -12.26
CA ASP A 183 -11.12 -2.40 -13.64
C ASP A 183 -10.87 -3.82 -14.18
N LEU A 184 -10.91 -4.82 -13.31
CA LEU A 184 -10.73 -6.21 -13.69
C LEU A 184 -11.96 -7.02 -13.28
N PRO A 185 -12.59 -7.72 -14.22
CA PRO A 185 -13.76 -8.54 -13.94
C PRO A 185 -13.42 -9.74 -13.03
N LYS A 186 -12.12 -10.08 -12.93
CA LYS A 186 -11.61 -11.15 -12.07
C LYS A 186 -10.38 -10.67 -11.30
N SER A 187 -10.38 -10.88 -9.98
CA SER A 187 -9.18 -10.66 -9.16
C SER A 187 -8.16 -11.80 -9.38
N GLU A 188 -6.92 -11.58 -8.96
CA GLU A 188 -5.88 -12.63 -9.00
C GLU A 188 -6.29 -13.91 -8.28
N TRP A 189 -7.17 -13.80 -7.29
CA TRP A 189 -7.69 -14.91 -6.49
C TRP A 189 -9.00 -15.49 -7.02
N PHE A 190 -9.63 -14.87 -8.01
CA PHE A 190 -10.93 -15.31 -8.52
C PHE A 190 -10.88 -16.73 -9.07
N GLU A 191 -9.83 -17.06 -9.83
CA GLU A 191 -9.65 -18.41 -10.38
C GLU A 191 -9.44 -19.46 -9.28
N THR A 192 -8.69 -19.10 -8.23
CA THR A 192 -8.48 -19.99 -7.07
C THR A 192 -9.78 -20.17 -6.29
N VAL A 193 -10.53 -19.11 -6.05
CA VAL A 193 -11.83 -19.15 -5.36
C VAL A 193 -12.85 -19.94 -6.19
N ASP A 194 -12.92 -19.70 -7.50
CA ASP A 194 -13.80 -20.41 -8.42
C ASP A 194 -13.46 -21.91 -8.47
N PHE A 195 -12.15 -22.23 -8.57
CA PHE A 195 -11.68 -23.61 -8.52
C PHE A 195 -12.05 -24.30 -7.20
N LEU A 196 -11.85 -23.65 -6.05
CA LEU A 196 -12.16 -24.20 -4.75
C LEU A 196 -13.68 -24.39 -4.57
N SER A 197 -14.48 -23.41 -4.96
CA SER A 197 -15.96 -23.51 -4.87
C SER A 197 -16.51 -24.61 -5.75
N THR A 198 -15.96 -24.78 -6.95
CA THR A 198 -16.43 -25.78 -7.92
C THR A 198 -16.02 -27.22 -7.55
N ASN A 199 -14.80 -27.40 -7.01
CA ASN A 199 -14.25 -28.73 -6.80
C ASN A 199 -14.37 -29.25 -5.36
N TYR A 200 -14.58 -28.37 -4.38
CA TYR A 200 -14.56 -28.75 -2.96
C TYR A 200 -15.84 -28.36 -2.20
N ASN A 201 -16.87 -27.91 -2.89
CA ASN A 201 -18.15 -27.51 -2.28
C ASN A 201 -17.96 -26.48 -1.14
N VAL A 202 -16.98 -25.61 -1.27
CA VAL A 202 -16.68 -24.55 -0.30
C VAL A 202 -17.64 -23.39 -0.58
N ASP A 203 -18.51 -23.10 0.38
CA ASP A 203 -19.42 -21.95 0.30
C ASP A 203 -18.64 -20.67 0.55
N VAL A 204 -18.14 -20.03 -0.51
CA VAL A 204 -17.41 -18.78 -0.43
C VAL A 204 -18.42 -17.63 -0.44
N LYS A 205 -18.89 -17.27 0.75
CA LYS A 205 -19.71 -16.06 0.91
C LYS A 205 -18.79 -14.84 0.83
N GLY A 206 -18.99 -14.04 -0.22
CA GLY A 206 -18.34 -12.75 -0.41
C GLY A 206 -18.84 -11.68 0.57
#